data_19c06f27f9ce46d64b57d1017d4cb9b0
#
_entry.id   19c06f27f9ce46d64b57d1017d4cb9b0
#
_cell.length_a   1.000
_cell.length_b   1.000
_cell.length_c   1.000
_cell.angle_alpha   90.00
_cell.angle_beta   90.00
_cell.angle_gamma   90.00
#
_symmetry.space_group_name_H-M   'P 1'
#
loop_
_entity.id
_entity.type
_entity.pdbx_description
1 polymer ?
#
loop_
_entity_poly.entity_id
_entity_poly.type
_entity_poly.pdbx_seq_one_letter_code
_entity_poly.pdbx_strand_id
1 'polypeptide(L)'
;MRFGSFVEFSMPDGGNPAHAYAQAFDHVDMAEDLGLDVICLAEFHFTPNRVISSPITVGAAIAGRTKRITIGTSVLVLPLSNPLRVAEEAATLDHVSDGRFEFGVGRSGFQTAYQGYGIPYSESRDRFREALDVITMAWTNDRFSYSGEYYSYEDVCVIPKPVQSPHPPIRIAATTNDTFPVNGKMGYPLLIGLRTVPLEGVTEQVASYKKAYKEAGHQAPMDVSLRIPVYVAEDREAAMTEPEESFMRQFRRLQRRLEAEGAQAVGSPSEQRTERAAGIASMDWEDVQREKVAVGTPEMVVEQLSKLREALHLTEVVAEFNAGELIPPEHIERSLRLFCEKVIPELR
;
A
#
# COMPACT_ATOMS: atom_id res chain seq x y z
N MET A 1 -15.74 6.27 7.35
CA MET A 1 -14.38 6.06 6.81
C MET A 1 -13.87 4.71 7.29
N ARG A 2 -13.18 3.92 6.45
CA ARG A 2 -12.57 2.63 6.84
C ARG A 2 -11.18 2.87 7.44
N PHE A 3 -10.75 1.94 8.30
CA PHE A 3 -9.43 2.00 8.93
C PHE A 3 -8.73 0.64 8.86
N GLY A 4 -7.48 0.68 8.46
CA GLY A 4 -6.66 -0.52 8.34
C GLY A 4 -5.28 -0.39 8.93
N SER A 5 -4.55 -1.50 8.92
CA SER A 5 -3.13 -1.54 9.24
C SER A 5 -2.30 -2.05 8.08
N PHE A 6 -1.18 -1.39 7.81
CA PHE A 6 -0.20 -1.83 6.83
C PHE A 6 0.87 -2.68 7.50
N VAL A 7 1.09 -3.89 6.98
CA VAL A 7 2.01 -4.86 7.58
C VAL A 7 3.11 -5.23 6.59
N GLU A 8 4.36 -4.96 6.96
CA GLU A 8 5.56 -5.19 6.13
C GLU A 8 6.33 -6.47 6.47
N PHE A 9 5.99 -7.18 7.53
CA PHE A 9 6.76 -8.32 8.03
C PHE A 9 8.24 -7.96 8.21
N SER A 10 8.47 -6.93 9.00
CA SER A 10 9.77 -6.33 9.18
C SER A 10 10.70 -7.20 10.02
N MET A 11 11.94 -7.32 9.57
CA MET A 11 13.00 -8.04 10.27
C MET A 11 14.18 -7.08 10.51
N PRO A 12 14.46 -6.69 11.76
CA PRO A 12 15.64 -5.89 12.07
C PRO A 12 16.94 -6.57 11.64
N ASP A 13 18.02 -5.81 11.50
CA ASP A 13 19.34 -6.32 11.13
C ASP A 13 19.77 -7.43 12.10
N GLY A 14 20.15 -8.60 11.57
CA GLY A 14 20.49 -9.78 12.35
C GLY A 14 19.30 -10.53 12.96
N GLY A 15 18.06 -10.14 12.61
CA GLY A 15 16.84 -10.75 13.09
C GLY A 15 16.56 -12.14 12.51
N ASN A 16 15.53 -12.78 13.06
CA ASN A 16 15.07 -14.10 12.63
C ASN A 16 13.75 -13.97 11.85
N PRO A 17 13.66 -14.48 10.60
CA PRO A 17 12.42 -14.44 9.81
C PRO A 17 11.21 -15.04 10.54
N ALA A 18 11.38 -16.16 11.26
CA ALA A 18 10.29 -16.78 12.00
C ALA A 18 9.70 -15.86 13.08
N HIS A 19 10.56 -15.07 13.75
CA HIS A 19 10.12 -14.06 14.72
C HIS A 19 9.34 -12.92 14.05
N ALA A 20 9.82 -12.45 12.90
CA ALA A 20 9.12 -11.41 12.13
C ALA A 20 7.72 -11.87 11.69
N TYR A 21 7.58 -13.12 11.27
CA TYR A 21 6.28 -13.71 10.96
C TYR A 21 5.38 -13.83 12.19
N ALA A 22 5.90 -14.30 13.33
CA ALA A 22 5.13 -14.42 14.57
C ALA A 22 4.60 -13.05 15.01
N GLN A 23 5.45 -12.04 15.11
CA GLN A 23 5.05 -10.66 15.49
C GLN A 23 4.01 -10.06 14.53
N ALA A 24 4.17 -10.28 13.22
CA ALA A 24 3.22 -9.78 12.24
C ALA A 24 1.86 -10.46 12.36
N PHE A 25 1.80 -11.77 12.63
CA PHE A 25 0.55 -12.47 12.86
C PHE A 25 -0.11 -12.08 14.19
N ASP A 26 0.66 -11.86 15.26
CA ASP A 26 0.13 -11.33 16.53
C ASP A 26 -0.50 -9.95 16.33
N HIS A 27 0.14 -9.09 15.52
CA HIS A 27 -0.43 -7.79 15.14
C HIS A 27 -1.74 -7.93 14.34
N VAL A 28 -1.81 -8.89 13.42
CA VAL A 28 -3.04 -9.17 12.64
C VAL A 28 -4.18 -9.65 13.54
N ASP A 29 -3.90 -10.58 14.47
CA ASP A 29 -4.90 -11.09 15.41
C ASP A 29 -5.44 -9.95 16.29
N MET A 30 -4.54 -9.09 16.79
CA MET A 30 -4.93 -7.90 17.56
C MET A 30 -5.77 -6.91 16.74
N ALA A 31 -5.41 -6.69 15.46
CA ALA A 31 -6.17 -5.82 14.57
C ALA A 31 -7.60 -6.34 14.32
N GLU A 32 -7.76 -7.66 14.17
CA GLU A 32 -9.07 -8.33 14.09
C GLU A 32 -9.89 -8.09 15.38
N ASP A 33 -9.28 -8.34 16.54
CA ASP A 33 -9.93 -8.22 17.85
C ASP A 33 -10.34 -6.77 18.16
N LEU A 34 -9.51 -5.81 17.82
CA LEU A 34 -9.76 -4.37 18.03
C LEU A 34 -10.70 -3.75 16.98
N GLY A 35 -11.14 -4.51 15.98
CA GLY A 35 -12.18 -4.06 15.06
C GLY A 35 -11.68 -3.21 13.89
N LEU A 36 -10.41 -3.33 13.46
CA LEU A 36 -9.96 -2.75 12.20
C LEU A 36 -10.72 -3.36 11.00
N ASP A 37 -10.86 -2.59 9.94
CA ASP A 37 -11.61 -2.98 8.76
C ASP A 37 -10.75 -3.76 7.74
N VAL A 38 -9.43 -3.47 7.65
CA VAL A 38 -8.55 -4.08 6.64
C VAL A 38 -7.10 -4.26 7.14
N ILE A 39 -6.48 -5.36 6.75
CA ILE A 39 -5.03 -5.57 6.80
C ILE A 39 -4.48 -5.44 5.38
N CYS A 40 -3.52 -4.54 5.19
CA CYS A 40 -2.85 -4.32 3.92
C CYS A 40 -1.45 -4.93 3.93
N LEU A 41 -1.20 -5.87 3.03
CA LEU A 41 0.06 -6.61 2.91
C LEU A 41 0.97 -6.00 1.85
N ALA A 42 2.21 -5.76 2.21
CA ALA A 42 3.26 -5.36 1.29
C ALA A 42 3.78 -6.53 0.45
N GLU A 43 4.49 -6.21 -0.64
CA GLU A 43 5.35 -7.15 -1.36
C GLU A 43 6.76 -6.57 -1.50
N PHE A 44 7.75 -7.31 -1.01
CA PHE A 44 9.16 -6.95 -1.09
C PHE A 44 10.01 -8.12 -1.56
N HIS A 45 10.92 -7.82 -2.47
CA HIS A 45 11.89 -8.78 -3.00
C HIS A 45 13.31 -8.28 -2.80
N PHE A 46 14.23 -9.20 -2.49
CA PHE A 46 15.66 -8.95 -2.38
C PHE A 46 16.01 -7.79 -1.42
N THR A 47 15.19 -7.64 -0.37
CA THR A 47 15.36 -6.62 0.67
C THR A 47 15.65 -7.32 1.99
N PRO A 48 16.83 -7.11 2.60
CA PRO A 48 17.28 -7.92 3.75
C PRO A 48 16.38 -7.80 5.00
N ASN A 49 15.66 -6.70 5.14
CA ASN A 49 14.93 -6.37 6.37
C ASN A 49 13.41 -6.60 6.26
N ARG A 50 12.93 -7.20 5.19
CA ARG A 50 11.52 -7.51 4.98
C ARG A 50 11.36 -8.90 4.40
N VAL A 51 10.54 -9.71 5.05
CA VAL A 51 10.44 -11.14 4.72
C VAL A 51 9.15 -11.52 3.98
N ILE A 52 8.34 -10.52 3.58
CA ILE A 52 7.10 -10.75 2.84
C ILE A 52 7.34 -10.61 1.32
N SER A 53 7.55 -11.75 0.66
CA SER A 53 7.71 -11.82 -0.80
C SER A 53 6.49 -12.38 -1.53
N SER A 54 5.53 -12.95 -0.81
CA SER A 54 4.30 -13.53 -1.37
C SER A 54 3.09 -13.12 -0.53
N PRO A 55 2.53 -11.92 -0.76
CA PRO A 55 1.41 -11.42 0.02
C PRO A 55 0.14 -12.28 -0.13
N ILE A 56 -0.07 -12.93 -1.27
CA ILE A 56 -1.21 -13.83 -1.46
C ILE A 56 -1.09 -15.06 -0.56
N THR A 57 0.09 -15.68 -0.46
CA THR A 57 0.32 -16.83 0.44
C THR A 57 0.12 -16.44 1.91
N VAL A 58 0.65 -15.28 2.31
CA VAL A 58 0.45 -14.74 3.66
C VAL A 58 -1.01 -14.38 3.90
N GLY A 59 -1.69 -13.80 2.91
CA GLY A 59 -3.12 -13.51 2.95
C GLY A 59 -3.97 -14.75 3.21
N ALA A 60 -3.63 -15.90 2.60
CA ALA A 60 -4.32 -17.16 2.84
C ALA A 60 -4.14 -17.64 4.30
N ALA A 61 -2.95 -17.48 4.87
CA ALA A 61 -2.70 -17.78 6.29
C ALA A 61 -3.52 -16.85 7.22
N ILE A 62 -3.61 -15.56 6.89
CA ILE A 62 -4.45 -14.59 7.61
C ILE A 62 -5.94 -14.94 7.49
N ALA A 63 -6.40 -15.34 6.31
CA ALA A 63 -7.79 -15.74 6.10
C ALA A 63 -8.21 -16.89 7.01
N GLY A 64 -7.30 -17.85 7.27
CA GLY A 64 -7.54 -18.95 8.20
C GLY A 64 -7.55 -18.55 9.69
N ARG A 65 -6.92 -17.44 10.03
CA ARG A 65 -6.82 -16.92 11.43
C ARG A 65 -7.95 -15.95 11.79
N THR A 66 -8.50 -15.25 10.81
CA THR A 66 -9.46 -14.15 10.97
C THR A 66 -10.84 -14.51 10.41
N LYS A 67 -11.87 -13.77 10.81
CA LYS A 67 -13.25 -14.01 10.37
C LYS A 67 -13.90 -12.80 9.71
N ARG A 68 -13.46 -11.59 10.03
CA ARG A 68 -14.11 -10.35 9.66
C ARG A 68 -13.22 -9.42 8.85
N ILE A 69 -11.97 -9.26 9.24
CA ILE A 69 -11.07 -8.27 8.65
C ILE A 69 -10.84 -8.54 7.16
N THR A 70 -10.91 -7.52 6.34
CA THR A 70 -10.57 -7.57 4.92
C THR A 70 -9.05 -7.75 4.76
N ILE A 71 -8.63 -8.50 3.75
CA ILE A 71 -7.23 -8.77 3.43
C ILE A 71 -6.92 -8.07 2.11
N GLY A 72 -6.15 -7.00 2.16
CA GLY A 72 -5.73 -6.25 0.99
C GLY A 72 -4.25 -6.46 0.67
N THR A 73 -3.90 -6.44 -0.60
CA THR A 73 -2.50 -6.23 -1.00
C THR A 73 -2.24 -4.73 -1.20
N SER A 74 -1.07 -4.22 -0.78
CA SER A 74 -0.71 -2.81 -0.93
C SER A 74 0.79 -2.62 -1.15
N VAL A 75 1.30 -3.10 -2.25
CA VAL A 75 0.62 -3.64 -3.44
C VAL A 75 1.23 -4.96 -3.88
N LEU A 76 0.48 -5.75 -4.66
CA LEU A 76 1.06 -6.81 -5.47
C LEU A 76 1.73 -6.20 -6.71
N VAL A 77 2.96 -6.60 -7.00
CA VAL A 77 3.79 -6.01 -8.07
C VAL A 77 3.59 -6.77 -9.39
N LEU A 78 2.53 -6.45 -10.12
CA LEU A 78 2.10 -7.21 -11.31
C LEU A 78 3.19 -7.44 -12.37
N PRO A 79 4.07 -6.45 -12.70
CA PRO A 79 5.09 -6.66 -13.73
C PRO A 79 6.11 -7.75 -13.43
N LEU A 80 6.21 -8.19 -12.17
CA LEU A 80 7.17 -9.21 -11.73
C LEU A 80 6.63 -10.64 -11.80
N SER A 81 5.33 -10.81 -12.15
CA SER A 81 4.62 -12.08 -12.09
C SER A 81 3.94 -12.44 -13.41
N ASN A 82 3.63 -13.73 -13.59
CA ASN A 82 2.76 -14.17 -14.67
C ASN A 82 1.30 -13.82 -14.34
N PRO A 83 0.58 -13.06 -15.18
CA PRO A 83 -0.76 -12.58 -14.87
C PRO A 83 -1.80 -13.71 -14.74
N LEU A 84 -1.70 -14.80 -15.47
CA LEU A 84 -2.62 -15.94 -15.29
C LEU A 84 -2.42 -16.58 -13.91
N ARG A 85 -1.16 -16.75 -13.50
CA ARG A 85 -0.87 -17.31 -12.18
C ARG A 85 -1.40 -16.41 -11.05
N VAL A 86 -1.23 -15.09 -11.20
CA VAL A 86 -1.78 -14.12 -10.25
C VAL A 86 -3.32 -14.18 -10.23
N ALA A 87 -3.97 -14.31 -11.38
CA ALA A 87 -5.43 -14.43 -11.44
C ALA A 87 -5.95 -15.67 -10.71
N GLU A 88 -5.29 -16.83 -10.87
CA GLU A 88 -5.62 -18.07 -10.16
C GLU A 88 -5.41 -17.94 -8.64
N GLU A 89 -4.26 -17.43 -8.21
CA GLU A 89 -3.89 -17.30 -6.81
C GLU A 89 -4.79 -16.27 -6.08
N ALA A 90 -5.08 -15.14 -6.71
CA ALA A 90 -5.96 -14.11 -6.16
C ALA A 90 -7.42 -14.61 -6.05
N ALA A 91 -7.93 -15.30 -7.06
CA ALA A 91 -9.25 -15.93 -6.99
C ALA A 91 -9.30 -17.03 -5.91
N THR A 92 -8.22 -17.80 -5.75
CA THR A 92 -8.10 -18.80 -4.66
C THR A 92 -8.14 -18.12 -3.29
N LEU A 93 -7.40 -17.02 -3.10
CA LEU A 93 -7.45 -16.26 -1.86
C LEU A 93 -8.84 -15.68 -1.60
N ASP A 94 -9.53 -15.22 -2.62
CA ASP A 94 -10.90 -14.72 -2.51
C ASP A 94 -11.86 -15.82 -1.98
N HIS A 95 -11.75 -17.07 -2.47
CA HIS A 95 -12.48 -18.22 -1.93
C HIS A 95 -12.08 -18.56 -0.49
N VAL A 96 -10.77 -18.65 -0.20
CA VAL A 96 -10.26 -19.01 1.13
C VAL A 96 -10.62 -17.98 2.19
N SER A 97 -10.74 -16.72 1.81
CA SER A 97 -11.14 -15.61 2.68
C SER A 97 -12.65 -15.39 2.76
N ASP A 98 -13.46 -16.18 2.03
CA ASP A 98 -14.92 -15.99 1.94
C ASP A 98 -15.30 -14.57 1.46
N GLY A 99 -14.66 -14.13 0.35
CA GLY A 99 -14.91 -12.83 -0.28
C GLY A 99 -14.37 -11.62 0.50
N ARG A 100 -13.41 -11.81 1.41
CA ARG A 100 -12.77 -10.71 2.17
C ARG A 100 -11.48 -10.21 1.52
N PHE A 101 -11.20 -10.54 0.27
CA PHE A 101 -10.00 -10.12 -0.43
C PHE A 101 -10.20 -8.81 -1.20
N GLU A 102 -9.23 -7.89 -1.11
CA GLU A 102 -9.10 -6.69 -1.95
C GLU A 102 -7.78 -6.73 -2.72
N PHE A 103 -7.86 -6.56 -4.04
CA PHE A 103 -6.73 -6.69 -4.94
C PHE A 103 -6.04 -5.35 -5.18
N GLY A 104 -5.13 -4.98 -4.28
CA GLY A 104 -4.33 -3.78 -4.42
C GLY A 104 -3.06 -4.04 -5.24
N VAL A 105 -2.89 -3.32 -6.34
CA VAL A 105 -1.84 -3.58 -7.32
C VAL A 105 -1.00 -2.35 -7.64
N GLY A 106 0.22 -2.59 -8.10
CA GLY A 106 1.13 -1.52 -8.49
C GLY A 106 2.32 -2.02 -9.29
N ARG A 107 3.21 -1.06 -9.62
CA ARG A 107 4.44 -1.35 -10.36
C ARG A 107 5.67 -1.46 -9.46
N SER A 108 5.55 -1.01 -8.20
CA SER A 108 6.68 -0.74 -7.32
C SER A 108 7.69 0.28 -7.88
N GLY A 109 8.39 0.97 -7.00
CA GLY A 109 9.55 1.80 -7.36
C GLY A 109 10.88 1.10 -7.11
N PHE A 110 10.89 -0.15 -6.66
CA PHE A 110 12.11 -0.89 -6.30
C PHE A 110 12.74 -1.55 -7.51
N GLN A 111 13.74 -0.89 -8.12
CA GLN A 111 14.43 -1.41 -9.29
C GLN A 111 15.19 -2.71 -9.01
N THR A 112 15.68 -2.91 -7.78
CA THR A 112 16.36 -4.15 -7.36
C THR A 112 15.50 -5.39 -7.54
N ALA A 113 14.19 -5.29 -7.35
CA ALA A 113 13.27 -6.39 -7.59
C ALA A 113 13.22 -6.76 -9.08
N TYR A 114 13.16 -5.77 -9.95
CA TYR A 114 13.18 -5.96 -11.40
C TYR A 114 14.49 -6.57 -11.88
N GLN A 115 15.63 -6.07 -11.39
CA GLN A 115 16.95 -6.62 -11.69
C GLN A 115 17.07 -8.08 -11.26
N GLY A 116 16.59 -8.41 -10.05
CA GLY A 116 16.64 -9.77 -9.55
C GLY A 116 15.79 -10.76 -10.36
N TYR A 117 14.69 -10.32 -10.94
CA TYR A 117 13.86 -11.12 -11.85
C TYR A 117 14.26 -11.02 -13.32
N GLY A 118 15.28 -10.23 -13.66
CA GLY A 118 15.73 -10.06 -15.05
C GLY A 118 14.74 -9.31 -15.93
N ILE A 119 13.89 -8.45 -15.36
CA ILE A 119 12.88 -7.67 -16.07
C ILE A 119 13.35 -6.21 -16.17
N PRO A 120 13.41 -5.61 -17.37
CA PRO A 120 13.75 -4.19 -17.52
C PRO A 120 12.71 -3.30 -16.84
N TYR A 121 13.16 -2.39 -15.95
CA TYR A 121 12.25 -1.47 -15.25
C TYR A 121 11.50 -0.52 -16.22
N SER A 122 12.10 -0.23 -17.39
CA SER A 122 11.47 0.55 -18.45
C SER A 122 10.17 -0.05 -18.98
N GLU A 123 10.03 -1.38 -18.93
CA GLU A 123 8.84 -2.11 -19.38
C GLU A 123 7.73 -2.15 -18.31
N SER A 124 8.02 -1.70 -17.08
CA SER A 124 7.13 -1.87 -15.92
C SER A 124 5.72 -1.30 -16.11
N ARG A 125 5.58 -0.21 -16.87
CA ARG A 125 4.29 0.44 -17.12
C ARG A 125 3.42 -0.39 -18.06
N ASP A 126 3.99 -0.84 -19.14
CA ASP A 126 3.24 -1.56 -20.17
C ASP A 126 2.95 -2.99 -19.72
N ARG A 127 3.92 -3.67 -19.09
CA ARG A 127 3.67 -4.96 -18.41
C ARG A 127 2.58 -4.88 -17.35
N PHE A 128 2.53 -3.80 -16.56
CA PHE A 128 1.49 -3.60 -15.56
C PHE A 128 0.10 -3.52 -16.21
N ARG A 129 -0.01 -2.75 -17.30
CA ARG A 129 -1.28 -2.56 -18.00
C ARG A 129 -1.77 -3.86 -18.61
N GLU A 130 -0.91 -4.56 -19.38
CA GLU A 130 -1.25 -5.84 -19.98
C GLU A 130 -1.59 -6.90 -18.93
N ALA A 131 -0.83 -6.97 -17.82
CA ALA A 131 -1.11 -7.90 -16.74
C ALA A 131 -2.49 -7.64 -16.10
N LEU A 132 -2.85 -6.38 -15.86
CA LEU A 132 -4.15 -6.02 -15.30
C LEU A 132 -5.29 -6.38 -16.26
N ASP A 133 -5.13 -6.12 -17.55
CA ASP A 133 -6.10 -6.49 -18.59
C ASP A 133 -6.31 -8.01 -18.63
N VAL A 134 -5.22 -8.80 -18.67
CA VAL A 134 -5.27 -10.26 -18.65
C VAL A 134 -5.96 -10.79 -17.40
N ILE A 135 -5.62 -10.27 -16.22
CA ILE A 135 -6.23 -10.71 -14.95
C ILE A 135 -7.73 -10.41 -14.95
N THR A 136 -8.13 -9.22 -15.37
CA THR A 136 -9.54 -8.82 -15.42
C THR A 136 -10.31 -9.70 -16.40
N MET A 137 -9.75 -9.96 -17.60
CA MET A 137 -10.35 -10.88 -18.58
C MET A 137 -10.46 -12.31 -18.04
N ALA A 138 -9.41 -12.78 -17.33
CA ALA A 138 -9.39 -14.10 -16.73
C ALA A 138 -10.50 -14.30 -15.69
N TRP A 139 -10.87 -13.26 -14.95
CA TRP A 139 -11.92 -13.33 -13.93
C TRP A 139 -13.33 -13.19 -14.50
N THR A 140 -13.49 -12.41 -15.59
CA THR A 140 -14.82 -12.02 -16.10
C THR A 140 -15.29 -12.82 -17.32
N ASN A 141 -14.41 -13.61 -17.96
CA ASN A 141 -14.77 -14.44 -19.10
C ASN A 141 -14.53 -15.93 -18.80
N ASP A 142 -15.41 -16.80 -19.28
CA ASP A 142 -15.24 -18.25 -19.14
C ASP A 142 -13.96 -18.73 -19.84
N ARG A 143 -13.75 -18.26 -21.07
CA ARG A 143 -12.55 -18.45 -21.87
C ARG A 143 -12.19 -17.15 -22.56
N PHE A 144 -10.90 -16.93 -22.80
CA PHE A 144 -10.43 -15.74 -23.52
C PHE A 144 -9.12 -15.99 -24.24
N SER A 145 -8.83 -15.15 -25.22
CA SER A 145 -7.53 -15.02 -25.85
C SER A 145 -7.02 -13.58 -25.64
N TYR A 146 -5.72 -13.41 -25.51
CA TYR A 146 -5.07 -12.13 -25.37
C TYR A 146 -3.80 -12.08 -26.22
N SER A 147 -3.53 -10.98 -26.92
CA SER A 147 -2.35 -10.78 -27.72
C SER A 147 -1.80 -9.38 -27.45
N GLY A 148 -0.81 -9.28 -26.59
CA GLY A 148 -0.07 -8.07 -26.24
C GLY A 148 1.40 -8.16 -26.65
N GLU A 149 2.19 -7.20 -26.20
CA GLU A 149 3.64 -7.16 -26.39
C GLU A 149 4.36 -8.13 -25.45
N TYR A 150 3.88 -8.25 -24.22
CA TYR A 150 4.54 -9.03 -23.14
C TYR A 150 3.82 -10.34 -22.84
N TYR A 151 2.52 -10.41 -23.11
CA TYR A 151 1.71 -11.59 -22.81
C TYR A 151 0.87 -11.96 -24.01
N SER A 152 0.83 -13.27 -24.34
CA SER A 152 0.01 -13.82 -25.40
C SER A 152 -0.57 -15.16 -24.97
N TYR A 153 -1.89 -15.30 -25.05
CA TYR A 153 -2.62 -16.48 -24.63
C TYR A 153 -3.72 -16.81 -25.65
N GLU A 154 -3.94 -18.10 -25.89
CA GLU A 154 -4.96 -18.56 -26.83
C GLU A 154 -5.94 -19.48 -26.11
N ASP A 155 -7.22 -19.11 -26.14
CA ASP A 155 -8.35 -19.89 -25.65
C ASP A 155 -8.14 -20.48 -24.23
N VAL A 156 -7.65 -19.66 -23.29
CA VAL A 156 -7.41 -20.09 -21.91
C VAL A 156 -8.67 -20.01 -21.05
N CYS A 157 -8.80 -20.96 -20.12
CA CYS A 157 -9.85 -21.01 -19.10
C CYS A 157 -9.19 -20.98 -17.72
N VAL A 158 -9.32 -19.87 -17.00
CA VAL A 158 -8.78 -19.71 -15.65
C VAL A 158 -9.82 -20.12 -14.60
N ILE A 159 -9.45 -21.03 -13.71
CA ILE A 159 -10.28 -21.54 -12.62
C ILE A 159 -9.42 -21.60 -11.33
N PRO A 160 -10.01 -21.20 -10.16
CA PRO A 160 -11.39 -20.76 -9.95
C PRO A 160 -11.64 -19.34 -10.48
N LYS A 161 -12.91 -18.99 -10.67
CA LYS A 161 -13.34 -17.59 -10.75
C LYS A 161 -13.43 -17.03 -9.33
N PRO A 162 -13.27 -15.71 -9.11
CA PRO A 162 -13.51 -15.12 -7.79
C PRO A 162 -14.92 -15.39 -7.26
N VAL A 163 -15.06 -15.39 -5.94
CA VAL A 163 -16.36 -15.39 -5.24
C VAL A 163 -17.08 -14.06 -5.43
N GLN A 164 -16.30 -12.97 -5.34
CA GLN A 164 -16.81 -11.62 -5.50
C GLN A 164 -17.13 -11.32 -6.97
N SER A 165 -18.25 -10.65 -7.23
CA SER A 165 -18.71 -10.33 -8.60
C SER A 165 -18.65 -8.81 -8.84
N PRO A 166 -18.13 -8.37 -10.00
CA PRO A 166 -17.56 -9.16 -11.11
C PRO A 166 -16.17 -9.72 -10.80
N HIS A 167 -15.48 -9.23 -9.78
CA HIS A 167 -14.18 -9.64 -9.25
C HIS A 167 -13.91 -8.94 -7.92
N PRO A 168 -12.89 -9.31 -7.15
CA PRO A 168 -12.46 -8.58 -5.96
C PRO A 168 -12.23 -7.08 -6.28
N PRO A 169 -12.52 -6.15 -5.35
CA PRO A 169 -12.23 -4.74 -5.55
C PRO A 169 -10.76 -4.54 -5.94
N ILE A 170 -10.53 -3.80 -7.04
CA ILE A 170 -9.17 -3.50 -7.53
C ILE A 170 -8.80 -2.09 -7.08
N ARG A 171 -7.65 -1.95 -6.41
CA ARG A 171 -7.07 -0.67 -6.00
C ARG A 171 -5.71 -0.48 -6.67
N ILE A 172 -5.40 0.71 -7.19
CA ILE A 172 -4.13 0.97 -7.89
C ILE A 172 -3.30 1.98 -7.11
N ALA A 173 -2.04 1.64 -6.85
CA ALA A 173 -1.09 2.57 -6.25
C ALA A 173 -0.73 3.70 -7.22
N ALA A 174 -0.93 4.95 -6.77
CA ALA A 174 -0.58 6.15 -7.51
C ALA A 174 0.49 6.96 -6.74
N THR A 175 1.63 7.20 -7.40
CA THR A 175 2.78 7.91 -6.80
C THR A 175 3.38 8.98 -7.71
N THR A 176 2.97 9.05 -8.97
CA THR A 176 3.49 10.01 -9.96
C THR A 176 2.33 10.77 -10.61
N ASN A 177 2.56 12.04 -10.99
CA ASN A 177 1.53 12.94 -11.49
C ASN A 177 0.70 12.37 -12.66
N ASP A 178 1.33 11.58 -13.52
CA ASP A 178 0.69 10.97 -14.69
C ASP A 178 -0.20 9.76 -14.35
N THR A 179 0.01 9.09 -13.21
CA THR A 179 -0.80 7.93 -12.82
C THR A 179 -2.18 8.32 -12.29
N PHE A 180 -2.32 9.45 -11.67
CA PHE A 180 -3.60 9.90 -11.11
C PHE A 180 -4.70 10.08 -12.17
N PRO A 181 -4.50 10.88 -13.23
CA PRO A 181 -5.53 11.04 -14.25
C PRO A 181 -5.78 9.74 -15.05
N VAL A 182 -4.78 8.90 -15.23
CA VAL A 182 -4.95 7.60 -15.91
C VAL A 182 -5.89 6.71 -15.08
N ASN A 183 -5.66 6.57 -13.77
CA ASN A 183 -6.52 5.79 -12.89
C ASN A 183 -7.93 6.38 -12.80
N GLY A 184 -8.05 7.71 -12.82
CA GLY A 184 -9.34 8.40 -12.89
C GLY A 184 -10.14 8.03 -14.14
N LYS A 185 -9.51 8.01 -15.32
CA LYS A 185 -10.15 7.58 -16.55
C LYS A 185 -10.58 6.11 -16.51
N MET A 186 -9.79 5.25 -15.88
CA MET A 186 -10.08 3.81 -15.74
C MET A 186 -11.14 3.52 -14.67
N GLY A 187 -11.44 4.47 -13.78
CA GLY A 187 -12.42 4.31 -12.69
C GLY A 187 -11.93 3.50 -11.49
N TYR A 188 -10.62 3.22 -11.38
CA TYR A 188 -10.08 2.44 -10.27
C TYR A 188 -9.86 3.27 -8.99
N PRO A 189 -10.21 2.72 -7.80
CA PRO A 189 -9.80 3.23 -6.51
C PRO A 189 -8.29 3.44 -6.37
N LEU A 190 -7.90 4.46 -5.58
CA LEU A 190 -6.50 4.81 -5.38
C LEU A 190 -5.94 4.30 -4.04
N LEU A 191 -4.66 3.88 -4.10
CA LEU A 191 -3.77 3.76 -2.93
C LEU A 191 -2.72 4.86 -3.02
N ILE A 192 -2.68 5.77 -2.04
CA ILE A 192 -1.76 6.91 -2.02
C ILE A 192 -0.94 6.98 -0.74
N GLY A 193 0.09 7.81 -0.72
CA GLY A 193 0.91 8.09 0.46
C GLY A 193 1.60 9.44 0.37
N LEU A 194 1.98 10.00 1.52
CA LEU A 194 2.58 11.33 1.66
C LEU A 194 4.11 11.34 1.69
N ARG A 195 4.77 10.18 1.53
CA ARG A 195 6.20 10.03 1.83
C ARG A 195 7.14 10.85 0.94
N THR A 196 6.82 11.00 -0.34
CA THR A 196 7.74 11.58 -1.34
C THR A 196 7.28 12.90 -1.93
N VAL A 197 6.06 13.32 -1.65
CA VAL A 197 5.45 14.54 -2.18
C VAL A 197 4.85 15.32 -1.01
N PRO A 198 4.95 16.66 -0.96
CA PRO A 198 4.24 17.50 0.00
C PRO A 198 2.71 17.31 -0.12
N LEU A 199 1.98 17.58 0.98
CA LEU A 199 0.52 17.43 1.02
C LEU A 199 -0.17 18.21 -0.11
N GLU A 200 0.27 19.45 -0.36
CA GLU A 200 -0.27 20.28 -1.44
C GLU A 200 -0.19 19.58 -2.80
N GLY A 201 0.98 19.03 -3.15
CA GLY A 201 1.17 18.30 -4.40
C GLY A 201 0.30 17.04 -4.51
N VAL A 202 0.10 16.31 -3.39
CA VAL A 202 -0.81 15.15 -3.38
C VAL A 202 -2.26 15.61 -3.53
N THR A 203 -2.64 16.75 -2.97
CA THR A 203 -3.97 17.36 -3.14
C THR A 203 -4.25 17.69 -4.61
N GLU A 204 -3.28 18.29 -5.31
CA GLU A 204 -3.38 18.56 -6.75
C GLU A 204 -3.50 17.26 -7.56
N GLN A 205 -2.71 16.25 -7.23
CA GLN A 205 -2.78 14.93 -7.87
C GLN A 205 -4.17 14.29 -7.70
N VAL A 206 -4.74 14.29 -6.49
CA VAL A 206 -6.09 13.78 -6.22
C VAL A 206 -7.14 14.61 -6.96
N ALA A 207 -6.97 15.94 -7.07
CA ALA A 207 -7.86 16.78 -7.87
C ALA A 207 -7.83 16.39 -9.36
N SER A 208 -6.65 16.05 -9.91
CA SER A 208 -6.51 15.58 -11.30
C SER A 208 -7.19 14.22 -11.53
N TYR A 209 -7.08 13.30 -10.58
CA TYR A 209 -7.81 12.03 -10.57
C TYR A 209 -9.31 12.27 -10.58
N LYS A 210 -9.81 13.10 -9.66
CA LYS A 210 -11.24 13.46 -9.54
C LYS A 210 -11.81 14.05 -10.82
N LYS A 211 -11.04 14.94 -11.48
CA LYS A 211 -11.42 15.53 -12.75
C LYS A 211 -11.56 14.45 -13.83
N ALA A 212 -10.53 13.63 -14.00
CA ALA A 212 -10.52 12.56 -15.02
C ALA A 212 -11.61 11.51 -14.78
N TYR A 213 -11.88 11.16 -13.52
CA TYR A 213 -12.94 10.24 -13.11
C TYR A 213 -14.32 10.72 -13.53
N LYS A 214 -14.62 12.03 -13.29
CA LYS A 214 -15.88 12.65 -13.68
C LYS A 214 -16.01 12.79 -15.21
N GLU A 215 -14.94 13.20 -15.89
CA GLU A 215 -14.91 13.35 -17.35
C GLU A 215 -15.12 12.00 -18.06
N ALA A 216 -14.68 10.89 -17.47
CA ALA A 216 -14.92 9.54 -17.97
C ALA A 216 -16.35 9.03 -17.73
N GLY A 217 -17.17 9.76 -16.93
CA GLY A 217 -18.59 9.42 -16.72
C GLY A 217 -18.83 8.34 -15.65
N HIS A 218 -17.85 8.02 -14.82
CA HIS A 218 -18.02 7.07 -13.74
C HIS A 218 -19.03 7.57 -12.69
N GLN A 219 -19.96 6.70 -12.27
CA GLN A 219 -21.08 7.03 -11.36
C GLN A 219 -20.82 6.57 -9.92
N ALA A 220 -19.96 5.56 -9.73
CA ALA A 220 -19.61 5.06 -8.39
C ALA A 220 -18.92 6.15 -7.57
N PRO A 221 -19.06 6.16 -6.22
CA PRO A 221 -18.27 7.04 -5.37
C PRO A 221 -16.77 6.79 -5.57
N MET A 222 -16.00 7.87 -5.62
CA MET A 222 -14.54 7.76 -5.64
C MET A 222 -14.05 7.14 -4.33
N ASP A 223 -13.02 6.31 -4.43
CA ASP A 223 -12.42 5.64 -3.29
C ASP A 223 -10.91 5.94 -3.25
N VAL A 224 -10.48 6.58 -2.16
CA VAL A 224 -9.09 7.00 -1.95
C VAL A 224 -8.62 6.49 -0.59
N SER A 225 -7.65 5.59 -0.61
CA SER A 225 -7.01 5.03 0.57
C SER A 225 -5.64 5.68 0.79
N LEU A 226 -5.42 6.23 1.98
CA LEU A 226 -4.15 6.83 2.39
C LEU A 226 -3.37 5.88 3.30
N ARG A 227 -2.18 5.46 2.88
CA ARG A 227 -1.19 4.87 3.78
C ARG A 227 -0.36 5.96 4.44
N ILE A 228 -0.32 5.96 5.78
CA ILE A 228 0.39 6.95 6.59
C ILE A 228 0.96 6.32 7.87
N PRO A 229 2.21 6.66 8.29
CA PRO A 229 2.70 6.29 9.63
C PRO A 229 1.83 6.92 10.72
N VAL A 230 1.47 6.12 11.72
CA VAL A 230 0.61 6.55 12.84
C VAL A 230 1.25 6.15 14.16
N TYR A 231 1.27 7.08 15.11
CA TYR A 231 1.63 6.79 16.49
C TYR A 231 0.77 7.58 17.47
N VAL A 232 0.11 6.87 18.39
CA VAL A 232 -0.80 7.44 19.38
C VAL A 232 -0.31 7.10 20.77
N ALA A 233 -0.15 8.10 21.62
CA ALA A 233 0.09 7.91 23.06
C ALA A 233 -0.78 8.87 23.87
N GLU A 234 -1.04 8.54 25.15
CA GLU A 234 -1.86 9.39 26.02
C GLU A 234 -1.13 10.68 26.40
N ASP A 235 0.19 10.56 26.60
CA ASP A 235 1.06 11.70 26.89
C ASP A 235 1.64 12.31 25.61
N ARG A 236 1.56 13.65 25.51
CA ARG A 236 2.02 14.39 24.33
C ARG A 236 3.52 14.27 24.10
N GLU A 237 4.34 14.30 25.16
CA GLU A 237 5.79 14.19 25.04
C GLU A 237 6.17 12.80 24.53
N ALA A 238 5.60 11.75 25.12
CA ALA A 238 5.76 10.38 24.65
C ALA A 238 5.34 10.21 23.18
N ALA A 239 4.18 10.77 22.80
CA ALA A 239 3.68 10.70 21.42
C ALA A 239 4.63 11.35 20.41
N MET A 240 5.38 12.38 20.79
CA MET A 240 6.30 13.08 19.90
C MET A 240 7.70 12.47 19.87
N THR A 241 8.16 11.86 20.96
CA THR A 241 9.55 11.40 21.10
C THR A 241 9.72 9.91 20.80
N GLU A 242 8.78 9.06 21.20
CA GLU A 242 8.90 7.61 21.04
C GLU A 242 8.99 7.15 19.59
N PRO A 243 8.24 7.70 18.60
CA PRO A 243 8.31 7.29 17.20
C PRO A 243 9.41 7.97 16.39
N GLU A 244 10.03 9.05 16.89
CA GLU A 244 10.93 9.93 16.13
C GLU A 244 12.05 9.16 15.43
N GLU A 245 12.87 8.41 16.16
CA GLU A 245 14.00 7.70 15.58
C GLU A 245 13.55 6.69 14.51
N SER A 246 12.47 5.97 14.78
CA SER A 246 11.92 4.98 13.88
C SER A 246 11.42 5.62 12.58
N PHE A 247 10.58 6.65 12.70
CA PHE A 247 10.01 7.29 11.52
C PHE A 247 11.06 8.04 10.71
N MET A 248 11.98 8.74 11.35
CA MET A 248 13.12 9.38 10.68
C MET A 248 14.04 8.37 9.98
N ARG A 249 14.22 7.18 10.56
CA ARG A 249 14.94 6.07 9.90
C ARG A 249 14.26 5.65 8.58
N GLN A 250 12.93 5.59 8.53
CA GLN A 250 12.20 5.28 7.30
C GLN A 250 12.48 6.33 6.21
N PHE A 251 12.43 7.63 6.55
CA PHE A 251 12.70 8.70 5.60
C PHE A 251 14.17 8.70 5.13
N ARG A 252 15.12 8.49 6.02
CA ARG A 252 16.55 8.34 5.66
C ARG A 252 16.81 7.14 4.74
N ARG A 253 16.12 6.02 4.96
CA ARG A 253 16.19 4.85 4.05
C ARG A 253 15.60 5.15 2.68
N LEU A 254 14.47 5.85 2.64
CA LEU A 254 13.82 6.26 1.40
C LEU A 254 14.70 7.22 0.61
N GLN A 255 15.28 8.22 1.25
CA GLN A 255 16.23 9.15 0.65
C GLN A 255 17.40 8.41 -0.02
N ARG A 256 18.13 7.58 0.74
CA ARG A 256 19.28 6.81 0.22
C ARG A 256 18.91 5.94 -0.99
N ARG A 257 17.72 5.36 -0.97
CA ARG A 257 17.22 4.58 -2.09
C ARG A 257 16.97 5.44 -3.32
N LEU A 258 16.28 6.57 -3.17
CA LEU A 258 16.00 7.49 -4.30
C LEU A 258 17.30 8.04 -4.91
N GLU A 259 18.31 8.32 -4.09
CA GLU A 259 19.65 8.73 -4.56
C GLU A 259 20.31 7.63 -5.38
N ALA A 260 20.34 6.39 -4.87
CA ALA A 260 20.94 5.25 -5.57
C ALA A 260 20.23 4.94 -6.91
N GLU A 261 18.90 4.97 -6.93
CA GLU A 261 18.09 4.74 -8.12
C GLU A 261 18.15 5.92 -9.10
N GLY A 262 18.24 7.17 -8.59
CA GLY A 262 18.44 8.38 -9.40
C GLY A 262 19.76 8.35 -10.15
N ALA A 263 20.83 7.91 -9.52
CA ALA A 263 22.15 7.80 -10.12
C ALA A 263 22.22 6.75 -11.27
N GLN A 264 21.31 5.77 -11.26
CA GLN A 264 21.25 4.71 -12.29
C GLN A 264 20.25 5.00 -13.42
N ALA A 265 19.36 5.97 -13.24
CA ALA A 265 18.34 6.32 -14.22
C ALA A 265 18.85 7.38 -15.20
N VAL A 266 18.31 7.37 -16.43
CA VAL A 266 18.61 8.37 -17.46
C VAL A 266 17.34 9.17 -17.80
N GLY A 267 17.49 10.50 -17.91
CA GLY A 267 16.40 11.41 -18.30
C GLY A 267 15.52 11.91 -17.15
N SER A 268 14.34 12.45 -17.46
CA SER A 268 13.44 13.12 -16.50
C SER A 268 13.05 12.30 -15.25
N PRO A 269 12.93 10.96 -15.29
CA PRO A 269 12.75 10.16 -14.08
C PRO A 269 13.91 10.26 -13.08
N SER A 270 15.14 10.47 -13.55
CA SER A 270 16.32 10.66 -12.70
C SER A 270 16.24 11.97 -11.93
N GLU A 271 15.93 13.07 -12.63
CA GLU A 271 15.80 14.41 -12.03
C GLU A 271 14.73 14.45 -10.96
N GLN A 272 13.54 13.90 -11.22
CA GLN A 272 12.45 13.83 -10.25
C GLN A 272 12.82 13.02 -9.00
N ARG A 273 13.58 11.92 -9.13
CA ARG A 273 14.05 11.12 -8.00
C ARG A 273 15.07 11.86 -7.16
N THR A 274 16.02 12.53 -7.82
CA THR A 274 17.04 13.35 -7.16
C THR A 274 16.40 14.52 -6.40
N GLU A 275 15.44 15.20 -6.99
CA GLU A 275 14.68 16.29 -6.35
C GLU A 275 13.91 15.78 -5.12
N ARG A 276 13.22 14.65 -5.23
CA ARG A 276 12.51 14.03 -4.11
C ARG A 276 13.47 13.60 -2.99
N ALA A 277 14.64 13.04 -3.34
CA ALA A 277 15.66 12.69 -2.37
C ALA A 277 16.19 13.92 -1.63
N ALA A 278 16.47 15.00 -2.36
CA ALA A 278 16.91 16.28 -1.76
C ALA A 278 15.83 16.87 -0.83
N GLY A 279 14.57 16.83 -1.23
CA GLY A 279 13.45 17.26 -0.39
C GLY A 279 13.35 16.47 0.92
N ILE A 280 13.54 15.15 0.86
CA ILE A 280 13.54 14.30 2.08
C ILE A 280 14.79 14.57 2.93
N ALA A 281 15.96 14.81 2.33
CA ALA A 281 17.20 15.07 3.05
C ALA A 281 17.17 16.36 3.91
N SER A 282 16.38 17.34 3.48
CA SER A 282 16.22 18.62 4.19
C SER A 282 15.18 18.59 5.31
N MET A 283 14.40 17.51 5.46
CA MET A 283 13.32 17.42 6.45
C MET A 283 13.88 17.06 7.84
N ASP A 284 13.51 17.85 8.82
CA ASP A 284 13.66 17.50 10.23
C ASP A 284 12.41 16.79 10.78
N TRP A 285 12.42 16.47 12.07
CA TRP A 285 11.29 15.79 12.71
C TRP A 285 10.03 16.65 12.78
N GLU A 286 10.15 17.96 12.93
CA GLU A 286 9.00 18.87 12.94
C GLU A 286 8.32 18.92 11.55
N ASP A 287 9.10 18.91 10.46
CA ASP A 287 8.59 18.84 9.10
C ASP A 287 7.85 17.52 8.85
N VAL A 288 8.43 16.40 9.32
CA VAL A 288 7.80 15.07 9.20
C VAL A 288 6.48 15.01 9.96
N GLN A 289 6.44 15.52 11.20
CA GLN A 289 5.21 15.59 12.01
C GLN A 289 4.12 16.43 11.34
N ARG A 290 4.50 17.53 10.72
CA ARG A 290 3.54 18.45 10.10
C ARG A 290 2.83 17.87 8.88
N GLU A 291 3.55 17.05 8.07
CA GLU A 291 3.06 16.71 6.73
C GLU A 291 3.05 15.22 6.39
N LYS A 292 3.78 14.37 7.12
CA LYS A 292 4.10 13.02 6.64
C LYS A 292 3.56 11.91 7.50
N VAL A 293 3.20 12.21 8.73
CA VAL A 293 2.77 11.23 9.73
C VAL A 293 1.56 11.75 10.51
N ALA A 294 0.85 10.87 11.18
CA ALA A 294 -0.17 11.23 12.16
C ALA A 294 0.31 10.78 13.55
N VAL A 295 0.85 11.73 14.32
CA VAL A 295 1.42 11.45 15.65
C VAL A 295 0.84 12.42 16.68
N GLY A 296 0.57 11.92 17.89
CA GLY A 296 0.02 12.77 18.95
C GLY A 296 -0.81 12.01 19.98
N THR A 297 -1.47 12.81 20.85
CA THR A 297 -2.58 12.28 21.65
C THR A 297 -3.75 11.87 20.72
N PRO A 298 -4.72 11.09 21.22
CA PRO A 298 -5.89 10.72 20.41
C PRO A 298 -6.55 11.93 19.73
N GLU A 299 -6.72 13.04 20.45
CA GLU A 299 -7.39 14.26 19.93
C GLU A 299 -6.57 14.90 18.81
N MET A 300 -5.23 14.94 18.95
CA MET A 300 -4.33 15.48 17.93
C MET A 300 -4.38 14.64 16.65
N VAL A 301 -4.40 13.31 16.78
CA VAL A 301 -4.45 12.40 15.63
C VAL A 301 -5.82 12.48 14.94
N VAL A 302 -6.92 12.62 15.70
CA VAL A 302 -8.26 12.90 15.13
C VAL A 302 -8.25 14.17 14.29
N GLU A 303 -7.69 15.26 14.81
CA GLU A 303 -7.60 16.53 14.08
C GLU A 303 -6.76 16.40 12.79
N GLN A 304 -5.59 15.75 12.88
CA GLN A 304 -4.71 15.54 11.73
C GLN A 304 -5.37 14.71 10.63
N LEU A 305 -5.99 13.57 11.00
CA LEU A 305 -6.66 12.69 10.04
C LEU A 305 -7.94 13.33 9.47
N SER A 306 -8.65 14.17 10.24
CA SER A 306 -9.80 14.93 9.74
C SER A 306 -9.38 15.92 8.65
N LYS A 307 -8.29 16.67 8.86
CA LYS A 307 -7.73 17.59 7.84
C LYS A 307 -7.31 16.85 6.58
N LEU A 308 -6.64 15.70 6.71
CA LEU A 308 -6.23 14.86 5.58
C LEU A 308 -7.45 14.28 4.84
N ARG A 309 -8.48 13.83 5.58
CA ARG A 309 -9.74 13.36 5.00
C ARG A 309 -10.39 14.41 4.11
N GLU A 310 -10.48 15.64 4.59
CA GLU A 310 -11.08 16.75 3.83
C GLU A 310 -10.24 17.11 2.62
N ALA A 311 -8.92 17.29 2.80
CA ALA A 311 -8.01 17.71 1.71
C ALA A 311 -7.91 16.66 0.59
N LEU A 312 -7.88 15.38 0.93
CA LEU A 312 -7.64 14.28 -0.01
C LEU A 312 -8.91 13.48 -0.35
N HIS A 313 -10.07 13.83 0.20
CA HIS A 313 -11.33 13.10 0.05
C HIS A 313 -11.20 11.61 0.42
N LEU A 314 -10.55 11.33 1.56
CA LEU A 314 -10.26 9.95 1.97
C LEU A 314 -11.53 9.18 2.33
N THR A 315 -11.56 7.94 1.88
CA THR A 315 -12.54 6.93 2.27
C THR A 315 -11.95 5.90 3.22
N GLU A 316 -10.60 5.78 3.20
CA GLU A 316 -9.86 4.82 4.01
C GLU A 316 -8.51 5.40 4.47
N VAL A 317 -8.13 5.08 5.71
CA VAL A 317 -6.78 5.31 6.26
C VAL A 317 -6.16 3.97 6.62
N VAL A 318 -4.98 3.69 6.07
CA VAL A 318 -4.17 2.50 6.36
C VAL A 318 -2.97 2.94 7.19
N ALA A 319 -3.06 2.71 8.50
CA ALA A 319 -2.05 3.12 9.48
C ALA A 319 -0.82 2.20 9.42
N GLU A 320 0.37 2.78 9.47
CA GLU A 320 1.64 2.06 9.56
C GLU A 320 2.23 2.32 10.97
N PHE A 321 2.04 1.37 11.89
CA PHE A 321 2.37 1.55 13.32
C PHE A 321 3.87 1.39 13.64
N ASN A 322 4.64 0.75 12.78
CA ASN A 322 6.08 0.52 12.99
C ASN A 322 6.92 0.96 11.79
N ALA A 323 6.60 2.10 11.21
CA ALA A 323 7.42 2.68 10.15
C ALA A 323 8.86 2.88 10.63
N GLY A 324 9.85 2.32 9.90
CA GLY A 324 11.26 2.38 10.30
C GLY A 324 11.73 1.26 11.23
N GLU A 325 10.82 0.46 11.82
CA GLU A 325 11.11 -0.82 12.47
C GLU A 325 11.87 -0.72 13.82
N LEU A 326 11.78 0.41 14.50
CA LEU A 326 12.48 0.61 15.80
C LEU A 326 11.53 0.79 16.98
N ILE A 327 10.21 0.84 16.74
CA ILE A 327 9.25 1.01 17.83
C ILE A 327 9.11 -0.34 18.58
N PRO A 328 9.28 -0.35 19.92
CA PRO A 328 9.12 -1.57 20.72
C PRO A 328 7.71 -2.16 20.58
N PRO A 329 7.57 -3.50 20.58
CA PRO A 329 6.27 -4.19 20.39
C PRO A 329 5.18 -3.69 21.35
N GLU A 330 5.50 -3.46 22.62
CA GLU A 330 4.58 -2.94 23.63
C GLU A 330 4.06 -1.52 23.32
N HIS A 331 4.88 -0.69 22.68
CA HIS A 331 4.49 0.64 22.23
C HIS A 331 3.60 0.57 20.98
N ILE A 332 3.88 -0.35 20.07
CA ILE A 332 3.03 -0.61 18.89
C ILE A 332 1.65 -1.06 19.36
N GLU A 333 1.58 -2.03 20.28
CA GLU A 333 0.32 -2.51 20.84
C GLU A 333 -0.48 -1.40 21.50
N ARG A 334 0.16 -0.60 22.37
CA ARG A 334 -0.48 0.55 23.03
C ARG A 334 -1.03 1.55 22.00
N SER A 335 -0.23 1.92 21.01
CA SER A 335 -0.62 2.86 19.98
C SER A 335 -1.79 2.34 19.14
N LEU A 336 -1.78 1.06 18.76
CA LEU A 336 -2.87 0.42 18.03
C LEU A 336 -4.17 0.42 18.85
N ARG A 337 -4.12 0.08 20.14
CA ARG A 337 -5.28 0.12 21.03
C ARG A 337 -5.87 1.52 21.13
N LEU A 338 -5.04 2.54 21.42
CA LEU A 338 -5.49 3.92 21.50
C LEU A 338 -6.09 4.41 20.18
N PHE A 339 -5.48 4.04 19.05
CA PHE A 339 -6.01 4.35 17.73
C PHE A 339 -7.41 3.75 17.53
N CYS A 340 -7.59 2.47 17.83
CA CYS A 340 -8.87 1.78 17.66
C CYS A 340 -9.93 2.27 18.65
N GLU A 341 -9.57 2.49 19.93
CA GLU A 341 -10.53 2.79 21.00
C GLU A 341 -10.87 4.28 21.14
N LYS A 342 -9.94 5.18 20.73
CA LYS A 342 -10.09 6.62 20.95
C LYS A 342 -10.11 7.46 19.68
N VAL A 343 -9.41 7.04 18.61
CA VAL A 343 -9.32 7.82 17.37
C VAL A 343 -10.41 7.41 16.39
N ILE A 344 -10.53 6.11 16.11
CA ILE A 344 -11.50 5.61 15.12
C ILE A 344 -12.94 6.01 15.42
N PRO A 345 -13.46 5.92 16.67
CA PRO A 345 -14.83 6.29 16.96
C PRO A 345 -15.19 7.74 16.59
N GLU A 346 -14.24 8.66 16.70
CA GLU A 346 -14.43 10.09 16.38
C GLU A 346 -14.42 10.38 14.86
N LEU A 347 -13.92 9.43 14.05
CA LEU A 347 -13.74 9.59 12.61
C LEU A 347 -14.70 8.73 11.75
N ARG A 348 -15.45 7.82 12.38
CA ARG A 348 -16.44 6.95 11.68
C ARG A 348 -17.77 7.63 11.30
#